data_d8bafcaa81b279e0869cb4389b6e600a
#
_entry.id   d8bafcaa81b279e0869cb4389b6e600a
#
_cell.length_a   1.000
_cell.length_b   1.000
_cell.length_c   1.000
_cell.angle_alpha   90.00
_cell.angle_beta   90.00
_cell.angle_gamma   90.00
#
_symmetry.space_group_name_H-M   'P 1'
#
loop_
_entity.id
_entity.type
_entity.pdbx_description
1 polymer ?
#
loop_
_entity_poly.entity_id
_entity_poly.type
_entity_poly.pdbx_seq_one_letter_code
_entity_poly.pdbx_strand_id
1 'polypeptide(L)'
;MIKGPIVRVNERELHIKDATYYSEVYSGSTRKVNKDPSSTAAFGVPTATAATVDHDLHRARRGYVNKYFSKRNMSTLEPIVQERLDRLCSRIDERLRTGGTLNLDGCFSALTADVISRLFYGNNFDYLGTPDFRFVVRNAFMGFTKMYHLARFIPLAVKILKSMPLPVIRMIAPPVAELHQLREGIAENGYRKVHQGKWDAEEKKSVIVSSLNDESIPPAERTVDRLVDEGTVILLAGTDTSSRSLSITMYYLLRNPDVLARMRHEL
;
A
#
# COMPACT_ATOMS: atom_id res chain seq x y z
N MET A 1 -11.76 -16.39 -34.78
CA MET A 1 -11.53 -17.62 -33.99
C MET A 1 -12.31 -17.49 -32.68
N ILE A 2 -13.31 -18.30 -32.46
CA ILE A 2 -14.02 -18.41 -31.17
C ILE A 2 -13.05 -19.14 -30.24
N LYS A 3 -12.40 -18.41 -29.34
CA LYS A 3 -11.60 -19.04 -28.26
C LYS A 3 -12.59 -19.53 -27.22
N GLY A 4 -12.45 -20.81 -26.80
CA GLY A 4 -13.25 -21.38 -25.72
C GLY A 4 -13.08 -20.64 -24.40
N PRO A 5 -13.78 -21.06 -23.32
CA PRO A 5 -13.72 -20.43 -22.00
C PRO A 5 -12.35 -20.53 -21.34
N ILE A 6 -11.46 -21.40 -21.84
CA ILE A 6 -10.10 -21.59 -21.31
C ILE A 6 -9.09 -21.26 -22.41
N VAL A 7 -8.17 -20.33 -22.13
CA VAL A 7 -7.12 -19.92 -23.06
C VAL A 7 -5.77 -20.03 -22.38
N ARG A 8 -4.84 -20.74 -23.02
CA ARG A 8 -3.44 -20.77 -22.57
C ARG A 8 -2.77 -19.44 -22.92
N VAL A 9 -2.29 -18.71 -21.91
CA VAL A 9 -1.63 -17.40 -22.05
C VAL A 9 -0.14 -17.60 -22.33
N ASN A 10 0.50 -18.50 -21.58
CA ASN A 10 1.90 -18.90 -21.76
C ASN A 10 2.10 -20.35 -21.29
N GLU A 11 3.35 -20.79 -21.14
CA GLU A 11 3.70 -22.17 -20.77
C GLU A 11 3.13 -22.61 -19.42
N ARG A 12 2.86 -21.67 -18.50
CA ARG A 12 2.47 -21.92 -17.12
C ARG A 12 1.14 -21.30 -16.70
N GLU A 13 0.51 -20.50 -17.58
CA GLU A 13 -0.67 -19.75 -17.23
C GLU A 13 -1.84 -20.05 -18.15
N LEU A 14 -3.00 -20.29 -17.54
CA LEU A 14 -4.27 -20.40 -18.20
C LEU A 14 -5.16 -19.23 -17.80
N HIS A 15 -5.84 -18.64 -18.77
CA HIS A 15 -6.94 -17.71 -18.51
C HIS A 15 -8.26 -18.46 -18.61
N ILE A 16 -9.02 -18.48 -17.53
CA ILE A 16 -10.30 -19.18 -17.44
C ILE A 16 -11.41 -18.14 -17.35
N LYS A 17 -12.25 -18.06 -18.39
CA LYS A 17 -13.44 -17.22 -18.46
C LYS A 17 -14.70 -18.04 -18.10
N ASP A 18 -14.69 -18.63 -16.93
CA ASP A 18 -15.83 -19.43 -16.44
C ASP A 18 -16.06 -19.07 -14.97
N ALA A 19 -17.17 -18.38 -14.70
CA ALA A 19 -17.52 -17.96 -13.34
C ALA A 19 -17.73 -19.12 -12.38
N THR A 20 -18.14 -20.30 -12.89
CA THR A 20 -18.35 -21.49 -12.07
C THR A 20 -17.04 -22.08 -11.55
N TYR A 21 -15.92 -21.78 -12.22
CA TYR A 21 -14.58 -22.22 -11.82
C TYR A 21 -13.97 -21.37 -10.70
N TYR A 22 -14.62 -20.27 -10.30
CA TYR A 22 -14.12 -19.37 -9.26
C TYR A 22 -13.82 -20.08 -7.94
N SER A 23 -14.73 -20.95 -7.48
CA SER A 23 -14.59 -21.72 -6.25
C SER A 23 -13.46 -22.76 -6.29
N GLU A 24 -13.09 -23.22 -7.49
CA GLU A 24 -11.94 -24.11 -7.67
C GLU A 24 -10.61 -23.40 -7.47
N VAL A 25 -10.51 -22.16 -7.95
CA VAL A 25 -9.30 -21.33 -7.78
C VAL A 25 -9.23 -20.74 -6.36
N TYR A 26 -10.35 -20.25 -5.85
CA TYR A 26 -10.46 -19.61 -4.53
C TYR A 26 -11.19 -20.53 -3.54
N SER A 27 -10.62 -21.69 -3.31
CA SER A 27 -11.23 -22.79 -2.55
C SER A 27 -11.39 -22.55 -1.03
N GLY A 28 -11.13 -21.36 -0.53
CA GLY A 28 -11.23 -21.05 0.90
C GLY A 28 -10.25 -21.86 1.76
N SER A 29 -10.71 -22.31 2.95
CA SER A 29 -9.86 -23.04 3.90
C SER A 29 -9.81 -24.55 3.67
N THR A 30 -10.62 -25.08 2.75
CA THR A 30 -10.79 -26.53 2.55
C THR A 30 -9.69 -27.17 1.71
N ARG A 31 -9.05 -26.37 0.86
CA ARG A 31 -7.97 -26.83 -0.03
C ARG A 31 -6.78 -25.90 0.04
N LYS A 32 -5.59 -26.44 0.26
CA LYS A 32 -4.35 -25.67 0.23
C LYS A 32 -3.97 -25.35 -1.21
N VAL A 33 -3.81 -24.06 -1.50
CA VAL A 33 -3.39 -23.56 -2.81
C VAL A 33 -2.24 -22.59 -2.61
N ASN A 34 -1.11 -22.88 -3.25
CA ASN A 34 0.04 -21.99 -3.26
C ASN A 34 -0.07 -20.96 -4.37
N LYS A 35 0.50 -19.77 -4.14
CA LYS A 35 0.66 -18.77 -5.21
C LYS A 35 1.75 -19.19 -6.19
N ASP A 36 1.70 -18.67 -7.42
CA ASP A 36 2.79 -18.88 -8.38
C ASP A 36 4.07 -18.17 -7.90
N PRO A 37 5.20 -18.91 -7.74
CA PRO A 37 6.46 -18.36 -7.25
C PRO A 37 7.03 -17.25 -8.15
N SER A 38 6.83 -17.35 -9.46
CA SER A 38 7.35 -16.35 -10.41
C SER A 38 6.64 -15.03 -10.28
N SER A 39 5.31 -15.06 -10.15
CA SER A 39 4.49 -13.87 -9.97
C SER A 39 4.77 -13.21 -8.60
N THR A 40 4.91 -14.00 -7.55
CA THR A 40 5.18 -13.48 -6.20
C THR A 40 6.59 -12.91 -6.07
N ALA A 41 7.60 -13.53 -6.68
CA ALA A 41 8.97 -13.01 -6.69
C ALA A 41 9.07 -11.63 -7.36
N ALA A 42 8.24 -11.39 -8.37
CA ALA A 42 8.21 -10.12 -9.08
C ALA A 42 7.75 -8.93 -8.21
N PHE A 43 7.05 -9.16 -7.10
CA PHE A 43 6.70 -8.08 -6.14
C PHE A 43 7.93 -7.45 -5.48
N GLY A 44 9.05 -8.16 -5.37
CA GLY A 44 10.28 -7.63 -4.76
C GLY A 44 10.19 -7.36 -3.25
N VAL A 45 9.18 -7.94 -2.59
CA VAL A 45 8.90 -7.89 -1.15
C VAL A 45 8.68 -9.31 -0.62
N PRO A 46 9.73 -10.15 -0.63
CA PRO A 46 9.60 -11.60 -0.46
C PRO A 46 9.05 -12.03 0.91
N THR A 47 9.19 -11.18 1.90
CA THR A 47 8.73 -11.47 3.26
C THR A 47 7.33 -10.97 3.54
N ALA A 48 6.74 -10.11 2.68
CA ALA A 48 5.37 -9.64 2.84
C ALA A 48 4.34 -10.76 2.71
N THR A 49 3.24 -10.65 3.42
CA THR A 49 2.09 -11.56 3.32
C THR A 49 1.61 -11.70 1.88
N ALA A 50 1.53 -10.58 1.14
CA ALA A 50 1.09 -10.56 -0.25
C ALA A 50 1.97 -11.40 -1.18
N ALA A 51 3.29 -11.47 -0.93
CA ALA A 51 4.26 -12.21 -1.74
C ALA A 51 4.57 -13.62 -1.20
N THR A 52 3.95 -14.05 -0.12
CA THR A 52 4.17 -15.38 0.45
C THR A 52 3.55 -16.45 -0.43
N VAL A 53 4.36 -17.40 -0.90
CA VAL A 53 3.96 -18.50 -1.80
C VAL A 53 3.21 -19.58 -1.06
N ASP A 54 3.82 -20.11 0.00
CA ASP A 54 3.28 -21.23 0.78
C ASP A 54 1.97 -20.87 1.47
N HIS A 55 0.97 -21.74 1.37
CA HIS A 55 -0.38 -21.53 1.90
C HIS A 55 -0.38 -21.36 3.42
N ASP A 56 0.31 -22.24 4.13
CA ASP A 56 0.25 -22.27 5.59
C ASP A 56 1.02 -21.07 6.17
N LEU A 57 2.19 -20.75 5.60
CA LEU A 57 2.96 -19.57 5.96
C LEU A 57 2.17 -18.28 5.66
N HIS A 58 1.52 -18.19 4.49
CA HIS A 58 0.66 -17.06 4.15
C HIS A 58 -0.47 -16.91 5.18
N ARG A 59 -1.12 -18.00 5.57
CA ARG A 59 -2.20 -17.99 6.57
C ARG A 59 -1.69 -17.51 7.94
N ALA A 60 -0.53 -17.99 8.36
CA ALA A 60 0.12 -17.54 9.60
C ALA A 60 0.43 -16.04 9.56
N ARG A 61 1.13 -15.57 8.52
CA ARG A 61 1.49 -14.16 8.32
C ARG A 61 0.27 -13.25 8.30
N ARG A 62 -0.78 -13.66 7.58
CA ARG A 62 -2.05 -12.93 7.55
C ARG A 62 -2.70 -12.87 8.93
N GLY A 63 -2.62 -13.96 9.71
CA GLY A 63 -3.09 -14.01 11.10
C GLY A 63 -2.47 -12.94 11.99
N TYR A 64 -1.16 -12.69 11.86
CA TYR A 64 -0.45 -11.71 12.66
C TYR A 64 -0.95 -10.27 12.44
N VAL A 65 -1.39 -9.94 11.23
CA VAL A 65 -1.86 -8.59 10.90
C VAL A 65 -3.39 -8.44 10.97
N ASN A 66 -4.16 -9.52 10.94
CA ASN A 66 -5.63 -9.49 10.87
C ASN A 66 -6.29 -8.71 12.02
N LYS A 67 -5.72 -8.81 13.23
CA LYS A 67 -6.25 -8.12 14.41
C LYS A 67 -6.31 -6.60 14.22
N TYR A 68 -5.37 -6.04 13.46
CA TYR A 68 -5.29 -4.59 13.22
C TYR A 68 -6.31 -4.10 12.18
N PHE A 69 -6.80 -4.99 11.31
CA PHE A 69 -7.82 -4.70 10.30
C PHE A 69 -9.24 -5.17 10.70
N SER A 70 -9.44 -5.48 11.97
CA SER A 70 -10.77 -5.82 12.50
C SER A 70 -11.68 -4.57 12.54
N LYS A 71 -13.01 -4.78 12.43
CA LYS A 71 -13.99 -3.67 12.53
C LYS A 71 -13.79 -2.86 13.81
N ARG A 72 -13.55 -3.53 14.95
CA ARG A 72 -13.29 -2.88 16.23
C ARG A 72 -12.06 -1.98 16.18
N ASN A 73 -10.99 -2.43 15.55
CA ASN A 73 -9.77 -1.65 15.47
C ASN A 73 -9.91 -0.52 14.44
N MET A 74 -10.66 -0.74 13.36
CA MET A 74 -10.94 0.30 12.37
C MET A 74 -11.73 1.47 12.96
N SER A 75 -12.70 1.22 13.84
CA SER A 75 -13.44 2.31 14.51
C SER A 75 -12.56 3.19 15.41
N THR A 76 -11.43 2.67 15.90
CA THR A 76 -10.48 3.48 16.68
C THR A 76 -9.67 4.46 15.83
N LEU A 77 -9.70 4.30 14.50
CA LEU A 77 -9.04 5.22 13.57
C LEU A 77 -9.91 6.41 13.20
N GLU A 78 -11.20 6.39 13.49
CA GLU A 78 -12.12 7.46 13.13
C GLU A 78 -11.64 8.85 13.58
N PRO A 79 -11.18 9.07 14.83
CA PRO A 79 -10.62 10.35 15.24
C PRO A 79 -9.39 10.79 14.43
N ILE A 80 -8.54 9.82 14.04
CA ILE A 80 -7.35 10.08 13.23
C ILE A 80 -7.76 10.49 11.81
N VAL A 81 -8.72 9.77 11.23
CA VAL A 81 -9.26 10.10 9.91
C VAL A 81 -9.86 11.51 9.92
N GLN A 82 -10.64 11.83 10.95
CA GLN A 82 -11.26 13.15 11.09
C GLN A 82 -10.21 14.26 11.21
N GLU A 83 -9.22 14.08 12.08
CA GLU A 83 -8.13 15.05 12.23
C GLU A 83 -7.39 15.31 10.90
N ARG A 84 -7.09 14.24 10.14
CA ARG A 84 -6.42 14.38 8.84
C ARG A 84 -7.32 15.04 7.80
N LEU A 85 -8.62 14.75 7.84
CA LEU A 85 -9.61 15.35 6.96
C LEU A 85 -9.75 16.85 7.23
N ASP A 86 -9.86 17.26 8.49
CA ASP A 86 -9.92 18.66 8.89
C ASP A 86 -8.66 19.42 8.44
N ARG A 87 -7.49 18.80 8.58
CA ARG A 87 -6.24 19.35 8.07
C ARG A 87 -6.24 19.50 6.55
N LEU A 88 -6.72 18.49 5.82
CA LEU A 88 -6.85 18.58 4.37
C LEU A 88 -7.78 19.72 3.97
N CYS A 89 -8.97 19.83 4.59
CA CYS A 89 -9.92 20.91 4.33
C CYS A 89 -9.29 22.29 4.57
N SER A 90 -8.60 22.47 5.70
CA SER A 90 -7.88 23.71 6.00
C SER A 90 -6.84 24.09 4.94
N ARG A 91 -6.09 23.09 4.43
CA ARG A 91 -5.11 23.30 3.36
C ARG A 91 -5.75 23.64 2.02
N ILE A 92 -6.90 23.03 1.71
CA ILE A 92 -7.69 23.37 0.53
C ILE A 92 -8.19 24.81 0.62
N ASP A 93 -8.77 25.22 1.75
CA ASP A 93 -9.26 26.58 1.98
C ASP A 93 -8.16 27.63 1.88
N GLU A 94 -6.98 27.35 2.42
CA GLU A 94 -5.81 28.21 2.31
C GLU A 94 -5.41 28.41 0.84
N ARG A 95 -5.35 27.34 0.08
CA ARG A 95 -4.97 27.37 -1.34
C ARG A 95 -5.99 28.12 -2.19
N LEU A 96 -7.29 27.92 -1.92
CA LEU A 96 -8.37 28.61 -2.63
C LEU A 96 -8.36 30.11 -2.36
N ARG A 97 -8.09 30.53 -1.10
CA ARG A 97 -7.96 31.97 -0.75
C ARG A 97 -6.82 32.66 -1.51
N THR A 98 -5.77 31.94 -1.84
CA THR A 98 -4.66 32.48 -2.64
C THR A 98 -4.89 32.41 -4.14
N GLY A 99 -6.06 31.98 -4.60
CA GLY A 99 -6.40 31.81 -6.02
C GLY A 99 -5.65 30.67 -6.73
N GLY A 100 -5.05 29.77 -5.96
CA GLY A 100 -4.30 28.63 -6.50
C GLY A 100 -5.19 27.47 -6.93
N THR A 101 -4.67 26.67 -7.85
CA THR A 101 -5.27 25.38 -8.21
C THR A 101 -4.74 24.26 -7.32
N LEU A 102 -5.53 23.20 -7.15
CA LEU A 102 -5.18 22.01 -6.39
C LEU A 102 -5.26 20.77 -7.27
N ASN A 103 -4.29 19.88 -7.07
CA ASN A 103 -4.37 18.54 -7.60
C ASN A 103 -5.02 17.62 -6.57
N LEU A 104 -6.31 17.31 -6.75
CA LEU A 104 -7.09 16.49 -5.82
C LEU A 104 -6.54 15.07 -5.65
N ASP A 105 -5.94 14.52 -6.69
CA ASP A 105 -5.30 13.20 -6.61
C ASP A 105 -4.11 13.20 -5.63
N GLY A 106 -3.32 14.28 -5.62
CA GLY A 106 -2.28 14.52 -4.62
C GLY A 106 -2.83 14.71 -3.22
N CYS A 107 -3.89 15.51 -3.08
CA CYS A 107 -4.57 15.75 -1.82
C CYS A 107 -5.06 14.44 -1.17
N PHE A 108 -5.77 13.62 -1.93
CA PHE A 108 -6.30 12.35 -1.42
C PHE A 108 -5.19 11.31 -1.21
N SER A 109 -4.13 11.33 -2.04
CA SER A 109 -2.96 10.47 -1.82
C SER A 109 -2.25 10.82 -0.51
N ALA A 110 -2.05 12.10 -0.21
CA ALA A 110 -1.47 12.56 1.04
C ALA A 110 -2.34 12.18 2.25
N LEU A 111 -3.67 12.39 2.16
CA LEU A 111 -4.62 12.02 3.19
C LEU A 111 -4.54 10.53 3.53
N THR A 112 -4.68 9.68 2.52
CA THR A 112 -4.71 8.23 2.72
C THR A 112 -3.36 7.70 3.20
N ALA A 113 -2.25 8.25 2.70
CA ALA A 113 -0.91 7.89 3.15
C ALA A 113 -0.67 8.26 4.62
N ASP A 114 -1.11 9.44 5.06
CA ASP A 114 -0.99 9.86 6.46
C ASP A 114 -1.83 8.98 7.41
N VAL A 115 -3.06 8.64 7.02
CA VAL A 115 -3.90 7.71 7.80
C VAL A 115 -3.25 6.33 7.93
N ILE A 116 -2.78 5.75 6.82
CA ILE A 116 -2.13 4.45 6.82
C ILE A 116 -0.80 4.47 7.58
N SER A 117 0.00 5.53 7.43
CA SER A 117 1.27 5.64 8.14
C SER A 117 1.05 5.75 9.65
N ARG A 118 0.00 6.43 10.09
CA ARG A 118 -0.36 6.52 11.51
C ARG A 118 -0.75 5.16 12.08
N LEU A 119 -1.57 4.41 11.36
CA LEU A 119 -1.97 3.05 11.76
C LEU A 119 -0.76 2.12 11.85
N PHE A 120 0.08 2.13 10.82
CA PHE A 120 1.12 1.12 10.67
C PHE A 120 2.38 1.43 11.47
N TYR A 121 2.80 2.71 11.48
CA TYR A 121 4.06 3.16 12.10
C TYR A 121 3.86 3.95 13.40
N GLY A 122 2.63 4.36 13.73
CA GLY A 122 2.31 5.16 14.92
C GLY A 122 2.69 6.63 14.82
N ASN A 123 3.30 7.08 13.72
CA ASN A 123 3.62 8.47 13.46
C ASN A 123 3.27 8.84 12.03
N ASN A 124 3.09 10.14 11.79
CA ASN A 124 2.83 10.66 10.45
C ASN A 124 4.13 10.89 9.70
N PHE A 125 4.15 10.53 8.42
CA PHE A 125 5.12 11.07 7.49
C PHE A 125 4.77 12.51 7.07
N ASP A 126 3.61 13.02 7.50
CA ASP A 126 3.10 14.38 7.29
C ASP A 126 3.07 14.81 5.82
N TYR A 127 2.57 13.93 4.96
CA TYR A 127 2.42 14.24 3.53
C TYR A 127 1.46 15.42 3.31
N LEU A 128 0.42 15.57 4.14
CA LEU A 128 -0.48 16.72 4.12
C LEU A 128 0.22 18.05 4.45
N GLY A 129 1.31 18.01 5.23
CA GLY A 129 2.12 19.19 5.57
C GLY A 129 3.07 19.62 4.45
N THR A 130 3.31 18.77 3.45
CA THR A 130 4.23 19.10 2.36
C THR A 130 3.64 20.15 1.40
N PRO A 131 4.46 21.05 0.83
CA PRO A 131 4.02 21.88 -0.28
C PRO A 131 3.52 20.99 -1.43
N ASP A 132 2.44 21.37 -2.06
CA ASP A 132 1.87 20.69 -3.25
C ASP A 132 1.49 19.20 -3.04
N PHE A 133 1.30 18.76 -1.79
CA PHE A 133 0.88 17.38 -1.47
C PHE A 133 1.73 16.34 -2.20
N ARG A 134 3.03 16.33 -1.94
CA ARG A 134 4.03 15.51 -2.65
C ARG A 134 3.50 14.12 -3.02
N PHE A 135 3.55 13.81 -4.31
CA PHE A 135 3.14 12.51 -4.87
C PHE A 135 4.09 11.35 -4.54
N VAL A 136 4.86 11.42 -3.47
CA VAL A 136 5.91 10.44 -3.15
C VAL A 136 5.36 9.02 -3.12
N VAL A 137 4.26 8.79 -2.41
CA VAL A 137 3.70 7.43 -2.28
C VAL A 137 3.13 6.94 -3.61
N ARG A 138 2.49 7.82 -4.37
CA ARG A 138 2.00 7.48 -5.71
C ARG A 138 3.12 7.19 -6.69
N ASN A 139 4.18 8.00 -6.70
CA ASN A 139 5.34 7.75 -7.54
C ASN A 139 6.02 6.43 -7.16
N ALA A 140 6.15 6.15 -5.86
CA ALA A 140 6.64 4.88 -5.35
C ALA A 140 5.76 3.70 -5.80
N PHE A 141 4.44 3.85 -5.81
CA PHE A 141 3.52 2.84 -6.34
C PHE A 141 3.73 2.61 -7.85
N MET A 142 3.90 3.68 -8.63
CA MET A 142 4.24 3.55 -10.05
C MET A 142 5.59 2.85 -10.24
N GLY A 143 6.58 3.16 -9.41
CA GLY A 143 7.87 2.48 -9.38
C GLY A 143 7.72 1.00 -9.07
N PHE A 144 6.93 0.66 -8.06
CA PHE A 144 6.62 -0.71 -7.68
C PHE A 144 5.95 -1.48 -8.83
N THR A 145 4.96 -0.90 -9.48
CA THR A 145 4.25 -1.52 -10.61
C THR A 145 5.18 -1.75 -11.80
N LYS A 146 6.01 -0.76 -12.16
CA LYS A 146 7.01 -0.90 -13.23
C LYS A 146 8.02 -2.00 -12.91
N MET A 147 8.51 -2.02 -11.67
CA MET A 147 9.45 -3.05 -11.20
C MET A 147 8.83 -4.45 -11.24
N TYR A 148 7.54 -4.57 -10.86
CA TYR A 148 6.81 -5.83 -10.93
C TYR A 148 6.75 -6.37 -12.36
N HIS A 149 6.34 -5.55 -13.32
CA HIS A 149 6.27 -5.98 -14.72
C HIS A 149 7.65 -6.29 -15.28
N LEU A 150 8.65 -5.47 -14.99
CA LEU A 150 10.01 -5.70 -15.44
C LEU A 150 10.59 -7.00 -14.85
N ALA A 151 10.38 -7.25 -13.55
CA ALA A 151 10.85 -8.46 -12.87
C ALA A 151 10.19 -9.73 -13.43
N ARG A 152 8.91 -9.65 -13.80
CA ARG A 152 8.18 -10.79 -14.35
C ARG A 152 8.69 -11.24 -15.71
N PHE A 153 9.05 -10.29 -16.58
CA PHE A 153 9.43 -10.58 -17.96
C PHE A 153 10.94 -10.51 -18.21
N ILE A 154 11.66 -9.65 -17.50
CA ILE A 154 13.09 -9.40 -17.70
C ILE A 154 13.79 -9.33 -16.33
N PRO A 155 13.92 -10.46 -15.59
CA PRO A 155 14.48 -10.44 -14.22
C PRO A 155 15.92 -9.90 -14.17
N LEU A 156 16.71 -10.10 -15.23
CA LEU A 156 18.07 -9.58 -15.32
C LEU A 156 18.12 -8.06 -15.30
N ALA A 157 17.19 -7.40 -15.97
CA ALA A 157 17.10 -5.92 -15.97
C ALA A 157 16.86 -5.38 -14.56
N VAL A 158 16.06 -6.07 -13.74
CA VAL A 158 15.84 -5.68 -12.34
C VAL A 158 17.10 -5.83 -11.50
N LYS A 159 17.87 -6.92 -11.71
CA LYS A 159 19.16 -7.09 -11.01
C LYS A 159 20.14 -5.98 -11.37
N ILE A 160 20.24 -5.63 -12.64
CA ILE A 160 21.09 -4.52 -13.12
C ILE A 160 20.62 -3.20 -12.48
N LEU A 161 19.31 -2.89 -12.54
CA LEU A 161 18.76 -1.66 -11.97
C LEU A 161 19.02 -1.55 -10.47
N LYS A 162 18.85 -2.65 -9.71
CA LYS A 162 19.13 -2.68 -8.27
C LYS A 162 20.61 -2.51 -7.91
N SER A 163 21.52 -2.81 -8.82
CA SER A 163 22.98 -2.63 -8.62
C SER A 163 23.47 -1.21 -8.93
N MET A 164 22.61 -0.37 -9.52
CA MET A 164 22.97 1.01 -9.88
C MET A 164 22.92 1.93 -8.66
N PRO A 165 23.81 2.94 -8.59
CA PRO A 165 23.71 3.98 -7.57
C PRO A 165 22.40 4.75 -7.66
N LEU A 166 21.85 5.14 -6.50
CA LEU A 166 20.57 5.86 -6.42
C LEU A 166 20.48 7.11 -7.32
N PRO A 167 21.53 7.95 -7.46
CA PRO A 167 21.50 9.09 -8.39
C PRO A 167 21.24 8.69 -9.84
N VAL A 168 21.81 7.56 -10.29
CA VAL A 168 21.59 7.04 -11.64
C VAL A 168 20.16 6.53 -11.80
N ILE A 169 19.66 5.79 -10.81
CA ILE A 169 18.26 5.32 -10.80
C ILE A 169 17.30 6.52 -10.84
N ARG A 170 17.60 7.58 -10.08
CA ARG A 170 16.77 8.80 -10.07
C ARG A 170 16.70 9.48 -11.44
N MET A 171 17.77 9.42 -12.21
CA MET A 171 17.81 9.99 -13.56
C MET A 171 17.04 9.18 -14.59
N ILE A 172 17.17 7.83 -14.55
CA ILE A 172 16.59 6.94 -15.58
C ILE A 172 15.20 6.40 -15.22
N ALA A 173 14.91 6.25 -13.93
CA ALA A 173 13.66 5.69 -13.42
C ALA A 173 13.21 6.37 -12.12
N PRO A 174 12.86 7.67 -12.13
CA PRO A 174 12.49 8.44 -10.93
C PRO A 174 11.49 7.73 -10.02
N PRO A 175 10.40 7.11 -10.52
CA PRO A 175 9.46 6.41 -9.65
C PRO A 175 10.07 5.21 -8.89
N VAL A 176 11.08 4.57 -9.45
CA VAL A 176 11.80 3.48 -8.76
C VAL A 176 12.70 4.04 -7.66
N ALA A 177 13.32 5.20 -7.90
CA ALA A 177 14.08 5.90 -6.87
C ALA A 177 13.20 6.33 -5.69
N GLU A 178 11.99 6.83 -5.96
CA GLU A 178 11.00 7.16 -4.91
C GLU A 178 10.59 5.93 -4.09
N LEU A 179 10.38 4.79 -4.74
CA LEU A 179 10.12 3.53 -4.05
C LEU A 179 11.28 3.12 -3.14
N HIS A 180 12.51 3.27 -3.62
CA HIS A 180 13.71 2.95 -2.84
C HIS A 180 13.81 3.85 -1.59
N GLN A 181 13.66 5.16 -1.77
CA GLN A 181 13.66 6.13 -0.66
C GLN A 181 12.55 5.86 0.37
N LEU A 182 11.35 5.52 -0.11
CA LEU A 182 10.23 5.15 0.78
C LEU A 182 10.60 3.94 1.63
N ARG A 183 11.17 2.90 1.05
CA ARG A 183 11.59 1.69 1.76
C ARG A 183 12.72 1.96 2.76
N GLU A 184 13.70 2.77 2.38
CA GLU A 184 14.76 3.21 3.28
C GLU A 184 14.22 3.98 4.47
N GLY A 185 13.31 4.93 4.26
CA GLY A 185 12.65 5.67 5.33
C GLY A 185 11.86 4.76 6.29
N ILE A 186 11.18 3.74 5.75
CA ILE A 186 10.49 2.74 6.57
C ILE A 186 11.49 1.92 7.40
N ALA A 187 12.57 1.44 6.78
CA ALA A 187 13.60 0.66 7.43
C ALA A 187 14.28 1.45 8.55
N GLU A 188 14.68 2.68 8.28
CA GLU A 188 15.32 3.57 9.25
C GLU A 188 14.44 3.84 10.46
N ASN A 189 13.14 4.10 10.24
CA ASN A 189 12.18 4.23 11.32
C ASN A 189 12.03 2.93 12.12
N GLY A 190 11.98 1.79 11.45
CA GLY A 190 11.93 0.48 12.09
C GLY A 190 13.17 0.20 12.95
N TYR A 191 14.36 0.38 12.39
CA TYR A 191 15.62 0.20 13.10
C TYR A 191 15.75 1.13 14.30
N ARG A 192 15.41 2.41 14.13
CA ARG A 192 15.45 3.40 15.20
C ARG A 192 14.56 2.98 16.37
N LYS A 193 13.33 2.54 16.06
CA LYS A 193 12.38 2.08 17.06
C LYS A 193 12.88 0.85 17.82
N VAL A 194 13.42 -0.15 17.13
CA VAL A 194 13.95 -1.35 17.76
C VAL A 194 15.11 -1.05 18.71
N HIS A 195 16.05 -0.20 18.28
CA HIS A 195 17.27 0.06 19.06
C HIS A 195 17.09 1.07 20.19
N GLN A 196 16.18 2.03 20.05
CA GLN A 196 15.98 3.04 21.10
C GLN A 196 15.08 2.56 22.24
N GLY A 197 14.24 1.56 22.02
CA GLY A 197 13.37 0.96 23.06
C GLY A 197 12.40 1.95 23.73
N LYS A 198 12.35 3.19 23.26
CA LYS A 198 11.50 4.27 23.79
C LYS A 198 10.37 4.52 22.82
N TRP A 199 9.18 4.06 23.17
CA TRP A 199 7.98 4.29 22.40
C TRP A 199 6.98 5.11 23.22
N ASP A 200 6.37 6.11 22.60
CA ASP A 200 5.23 6.79 23.20
C ASP A 200 3.98 5.89 23.22
N ALA A 201 2.92 6.34 23.89
CA ALA A 201 1.69 5.56 24.06
C ALA A 201 0.98 5.27 22.72
N GLU A 202 1.09 6.19 21.77
CA GLU A 202 0.48 6.02 20.43
C GLU A 202 1.31 5.10 19.54
N GLU A 203 2.62 5.21 19.59
CA GLU A 203 3.52 4.32 18.85
C GLU A 203 3.38 2.86 19.27
N LYS A 204 3.15 2.60 20.57
CA LYS A 204 2.90 1.25 21.12
C LYS A 204 1.67 0.60 20.49
N LYS A 205 0.69 1.39 20.06
CA LYS A 205 -0.53 0.88 19.40
C LYS A 205 -0.31 0.59 17.91
N SER A 206 0.79 1.04 17.31
CA SER A 206 1.08 0.82 15.90
C SER A 206 1.30 -0.66 15.58
N VAL A 207 0.98 -1.03 14.33
CA VAL A 207 1.12 -2.42 13.86
C VAL A 207 2.57 -2.89 13.99
N ILE A 208 3.55 -2.07 13.62
CA ILE A 208 4.98 -2.43 13.69
C ILE A 208 5.41 -2.69 15.11
N VAL A 209 5.21 -1.73 16.03
CA VAL A 209 5.68 -1.86 17.41
C VAL A 209 4.98 -3.01 18.13
N SER A 210 3.65 -3.12 17.92
CA SER A 210 2.89 -4.23 18.50
C SER A 210 3.35 -5.59 17.97
N SER A 211 3.66 -5.70 16.67
CA SER A 211 4.12 -6.96 16.09
C SER A 211 5.54 -7.34 16.50
N LEU A 212 6.43 -6.37 16.69
CA LEU A 212 7.79 -6.62 17.19
C LEU A 212 7.80 -7.13 18.62
N ASN A 213 6.86 -6.68 19.45
CA ASN A 213 6.76 -7.03 20.87
C ASN A 213 5.81 -8.21 21.14
N ASP A 214 5.14 -8.75 20.15
CA ASP A 214 4.19 -9.85 20.30
C ASP A 214 4.93 -11.20 20.36
N GLU A 215 5.10 -11.75 21.55
CA GLU A 215 5.78 -13.01 21.76
C GLU A 215 5.08 -14.22 21.14
N SER A 216 3.80 -14.09 20.81
CA SER A 216 3.05 -15.12 20.07
C SER A 216 3.49 -15.25 18.60
N ILE A 217 4.19 -14.24 18.07
CA ILE A 217 4.77 -14.26 16.73
C ILE A 217 6.19 -14.84 16.79
N PRO A 218 6.51 -15.85 15.97
CA PRO A 218 7.86 -16.43 15.95
C PRO A 218 8.96 -15.37 15.70
N PRO A 219 10.14 -15.48 16.33
CA PRO A 219 11.22 -14.50 16.15
C PRO A 219 11.61 -14.24 14.70
N ALA A 220 11.58 -15.27 13.84
CA ALA A 220 11.86 -15.15 12.42
C ALA A 220 10.86 -14.27 11.66
N GLU A 221 9.66 -14.09 12.19
CA GLU A 221 8.61 -13.25 11.62
C GLU A 221 8.53 -11.85 12.27
N ARG A 222 9.33 -11.60 13.32
CA ARG A 222 9.44 -10.32 14.04
C ARG A 222 10.67 -9.51 13.62
N THR A 223 11.08 -9.60 12.35
CA THR A 223 12.25 -8.89 11.84
C THR A 223 11.86 -7.54 11.23
N VAL A 224 12.77 -6.57 11.27
CA VAL A 224 12.57 -5.26 10.64
C VAL A 224 12.35 -5.42 9.14
N ASP A 225 13.12 -6.28 8.46
CA ASP A 225 12.98 -6.53 7.02
C ASP A 225 11.57 -7.05 6.67
N ARG A 226 11.03 -7.96 7.49
CA ARG A 226 9.66 -8.46 7.36
C ARG A 226 8.64 -7.33 7.46
N LEU A 227 8.83 -6.43 8.42
CA LEU A 227 7.92 -5.30 8.64
C LEU A 227 8.08 -4.21 7.58
N VAL A 228 9.28 -4.00 7.04
CA VAL A 228 9.51 -3.10 5.89
C VAL A 228 8.78 -3.59 4.65
N ASP A 229 8.86 -4.88 4.35
CA ASP A 229 8.16 -5.47 3.21
C ASP A 229 6.64 -5.36 3.38
N GLU A 230 6.11 -5.75 4.55
CA GLU A 230 4.67 -5.66 4.84
C GLU A 230 4.17 -4.23 4.80
N GLY A 231 4.88 -3.31 5.47
CA GLY A 231 4.53 -1.90 5.52
C GLY A 231 4.58 -1.22 4.16
N THR A 232 5.56 -1.58 3.33
CA THR A 232 5.62 -1.11 1.95
C THR A 232 4.35 -1.49 1.17
N VAL A 233 3.95 -2.76 1.25
CA VAL A 233 2.75 -3.24 0.55
C VAL A 233 1.49 -2.53 1.07
N ILE A 234 1.32 -2.46 2.39
CA ILE A 234 0.12 -1.87 2.99
C ILE A 234 0.03 -0.37 2.68
N LEU A 235 1.14 0.36 2.79
CA LEU A 235 1.16 1.79 2.49
C LEU A 235 0.82 2.05 1.01
N LEU A 236 1.46 1.33 0.09
CA LEU A 236 1.21 1.50 -1.34
C LEU A 236 -0.22 1.11 -1.73
N ALA A 237 -0.69 -0.05 -1.27
CA ALA A 237 -2.01 -0.56 -1.62
C ALA A 237 -3.14 0.29 -1.03
N GLY A 238 -3.03 0.69 0.24
CA GLY A 238 -4.03 1.51 0.91
C GLY A 238 -4.08 2.95 0.42
N THR A 239 -2.97 3.48 -0.07
CA THR A 239 -2.90 4.85 -0.59
C THR A 239 -3.46 4.96 -2.00
N ASP A 240 -2.93 4.21 -2.98
CA ASP A 240 -3.25 4.42 -4.39
C ASP A 240 -4.71 4.08 -4.71
N THR A 241 -5.23 2.97 -4.20
CA THR A 241 -6.61 2.55 -4.49
C THR A 241 -7.65 3.51 -3.94
N SER A 242 -7.50 3.93 -2.69
CA SER A 242 -8.43 4.83 -2.02
C SER A 242 -8.38 6.24 -2.60
N SER A 243 -7.18 6.80 -2.81
CA SER A 243 -7.03 8.13 -3.40
C SER A 243 -7.60 8.23 -4.81
N ARG A 244 -7.40 7.21 -5.64
CA ARG A 244 -8.00 7.16 -6.98
C ARG A 244 -9.52 7.11 -6.94
N SER A 245 -10.08 6.28 -6.06
CA SER A 245 -11.54 6.19 -5.92
C SER A 245 -12.13 7.55 -5.52
N LEU A 246 -11.52 8.22 -4.55
CA LEU A 246 -11.92 9.56 -4.11
C LEU A 246 -11.78 10.59 -5.25
N SER A 247 -10.67 10.56 -5.99
CA SER A 247 -10.42 11.49 -7.10
C SER A 247 -11.44 11.33 -8.23
N ILE A 248 -11.72 10.08 -8.61
CA ILE A 248 -12.72 9.76 -9.64
C ILE A 248 -14.11 10.15 -9.17
N THR A 249 -14.47 9.82 -7.95
CA THR A 249 -15.76 10.18 -7.35
C THR A 249 -15.94 11.70 -7.36
N MET A 250 -14.95 12.45 -6.88
CA MET A 250 -15.01 13.91 -6.85
C MET A 250 -15.11 14.50 -8.26
N TYR A 251 -14.37 13.98 -9.22
CA TYR A 251 -14.47 14.41 -10.62
C TYR A 251 -15.90 14.28 -11.15
N TYR A 252 -16.54 13.12 -10.93
CA TYR A 252 -17.91 12.91 -11.41
C TYR A 252 -18.94 13.73 -10.61
N LEU A 253 -18.78 13.91 -9.31
CA LEU A 253 -19.66 14.76 -8.50
C LEU A 253 -19.61 16.22 -8.98
N LEU A 254 -18.42 16.75 -9.24
CA LEU A 254 -18.26 18.13 -9.73
C LEU A 254 -18.83 18.33 -11.15
N ARG A 255 -18.86 17.28 -11.96
CA ARG A 255 -19.45 17.30 -13.31
C ARG A 255 -20.97 17.09 -13.34
N ASN A 256 -21.57 16.66 -12.25
CA ASN A 256 -22.99 16.36 -12.13
C ASN A 256 -23.59 17.12 -10.95
N PRO A 257 -23.92 18.43 -11.13
CA PRO A 257 -24.40 19.29 -10.04
C PRO A 257 -25.64 18.75 -9.31
N ASP A 258 -26.55 18.10 -10.06
CA ASP A 258 -27.78 17.53 -9.48
C ASP A 258 -27.46 16.38 -8.52
N VAL A 259 -26.49 15.52 -8.87
CA VAL A 259 -26.03 14.44 -8.01
C VAL A 259 -25.36 15.00 -6.77
N LEU A 260 -24.51 16.03 -6.94
CA LEU A 260 -23.84 16.71 -5.85
C LEU A 260 -24.85 17.39 -4.89
N ALA A 261 -25.90 18.04 -5.43
CA ALA A 261 -26.95 18.66 -4.64
C ALA A 261 -27.74 17.63 -3.80
N ARG A 262 -28.09 16.48 -4.42
CA ARG A 262 -28.75 15.37 -3.72
C ARG A 262 -27.86 14.82 -2.59
N MET A 263 -26.61 14.55 -2.87
CA MET A 263 -25.65 14.07 -1.88
C MET A 263 -25.53 15.05 -0.68
N ARG A 264 -25.46 16.37 -0.95
CA ARG A 264 -25.41 17.41 0.10
C ARG A 264 -26.69 17.48 0.92
N HIS A 265 -27.82 17.09 0.35
CA HIS A 265 -29.11 17.07 1.07
C HIS A 265 -29.24 15.83 1.98
N GLU A 266 -28.58 14.72 1.60
CA GLU A 266 -28.61 13.46 2.35
C GLU A 266 -27.60 13.41 3.51
N LEU A 267 -26.54 14.25 3.46
CA LEU A 267 -25.53 14.39 4.52
C LEU A 267 -25.92 15.47 5.56
#